data_9d90d77d613fdd8b7b69bb88abfed792
#
_entry.id   9d90d77d613fdd8b7b69bb88abfed792
#
_cell.length_a   1.000
_cell.length_b   1.000
_cell.length_c   1.000
_cell.angle_alpha   90.00
_cell.angle_beta   90.00
_cell.angle_gamma   90.00
#
_symmetry.space_group_name_H-M   'P 1'
#
loop_
_entity.id
_entity.type
_entity.pdbx_description
1 polymer ?
#
loop_
_entity_poly.entity_id
_entity_poly.type
_entity_poly.pdbx_seq_one_letter_code
_entity_poly.pdbx_strand_id
1 'polypeptide(L)'
;MENIKILVVDDESRMRKLVKDFLTREGYTVLEAGDGMEAMDVFYADKDISLIILDVMMPKMDGWQVCREIRESSKVPIIMLTARAEERDE
;
A
#
# COMPACT_ATOMS: atom_id res chain seq x y z
N MET A 1 13.31 0.79 20.21
CA MET A 1 11.99 0.77 19.65
C MET A 1 12.04 0.60 18.16
N GLU A 2 11.28 -0.32 17.67
CA GLU A 2 11.28 -0.59 16.26
C GLU A 2 10.56 0.48 15.50
N ASN A 3 11.09 0.80 14.37
CA ASN A 3 10.47 1.78 13.52
C ASN A 3 9.72 1.04 12.42
N ILE A 4 8.42 0.98 12.55
CA ILE A 4 7.59 0.27 11.59
C ILE A 4 7.34 1.15 10.39
N LYS A 5 7.67 0.63 9.22
CA LYS A 5 7.58 1.36 7.97
C LYS A 5 6.45 0.80 7.13
N ILE A 6 5.54 1.67 6.73
CA ILE A 6 4.33 1.27 6.00
C ILE A 6 4.31 1.95 4.65
N LEU A 7 4.10 1.17 3.60
CA LEU A 7 3.93 1.71 2.26
C LEU A 7 2.43 1.82 1.96
N VAL A 8 1.98 3.02 1.64
CA VAL A 8 0.58 3.27 1.31
C VAL A 8 0.48 3.55 -0.17
N VAL A 9 -0.30 2.72 -0.87
CA VAL A 9 -0.45 2.80 -2.32
C VAL A 9 -1.89 3.12 -2.66
N ASP A 10 -2.12 4.28 -3.25
CA ASP A 10 -3.46 4.72 -3.59
C ASP A 10 -3.32 5.80 -4.65
N ASP A 11 -4.07 5.69 -5.74
CA ASP A 11 -3.95 6.67 -6.80
C ASP A 11 -4.70 7.96 -6.49
N GLU A 12 -5.51 7.97 -5.44
CA GLU A 12 -6.18 9.18 -5.04
C GLU A 12 -5.36 9.88 -3.96
N SER A 13 -4.77 11.01 -4.31
CA SER A 13 -3.81 11.66 -3.42
C SER A 13 -4.41 12.13 -2.11
N ARG A 14 -5.69 12.50 -2.12
CA ARG A 14 -6.34 12.93 -0.89
C ARG A 14 -6.48 11.80 0.10
N MET A 15 -6.93 10.66 -0.37
CA MET A 15 -7.07 9.51 0.50
C MET A 15 -5.72 9.04 0.99
N ARG A 16 -4.73 9.03 0.10
CA ARG A 16 -3.39 8.62 0.47
C ARG A 16 -2.82 9.51 1.57
N LYS A 17 -3.03 10.82 1.43
CA LYS A 17 -2.53 11.76 2.42
C LYS A 17 -3.24 11.57 3.75
N LEU A 18 -4.53 11.30 3.71
CA LEU A 18 -5.29 11.09 4.93
C LEU A 18 -4.76 9.89 5.71
N VAL A 19 -4.54 8.79 5.01
CA VAL A 19 -4.02 7.59 5.63
C VAL A 19 -2.62 7.83 6.16
N LYS A 20 -1.80 8.52 5.37
CA LYS A 20 -0.45 8.83 5.79
C LYS A 20 -0.44 9.67 7.06
N ASP A 21 -1.28 10.72 7.09
CA ASP A 21 -1.31 11.60 8.26
C ASP A 21 -1.72 10.84 9.50
N PHE A 22 -2.71 9.97 9.36
CA PHE A 22 -3.17 9.19 10.50
C PHE A 22 -2.06 8.27 11.01
N LEU A 23 -1.43 7.55 10.10
CA LEU A 23 -0.40 6.60 10.51
C LEU A 23 0.84 7.30 11.06
N THR A 24 1.19 8.43 10.50
CA THR A 24 2.33 9.19 11.00
C THR A 24 2.06 9.66 12.41
N ARG A 25 0.82 10.05 12.67
CA ARG A 25 0.46 10.49 14.01
C ARG A 25 0.56 9.35 15.01
N GLU A 26 0.34 8.12 14.54
CA GLU A 26 0.44 6.96 15.41
C GLU A 26 1.89 6.48 15.59
N GLY A 27 2.83 7.17 14.99
CA GLY A 27 4.24 6.85 15.21
C GLY A 27 4.89 6.01 14.13
N TYR A 28 4.20 5.72 13.04
CA TYR A 28 4.77 4.92 11.97
C TYR A 28 5.48 5.80 10.95
N THR A 29 6.44 5.21 10.26
CA THR A 29 7.07 5.86 9.12
C THR A 29 6.29 5.44 7.88
N VAL A 30 5.89 6.40 7.07
CA VAL A 30 5.02 6.12 5.93
C VAL A 30 5.70 6.49 4.63
N LEU A 31 5.69 5.56 3.70
CA LEU A 31 6.11 5.81 2.32
C LEU A 31 4.86 5.81 1.46
N GLU A 32 4.88 6.53 0.37
CA GLU A 32 3.71 6.67 -0.48
C GLU A 32 4.01 6.27 -1.90
N ALA A 33 3.00 5.74 -2.58
CA ALA A 33 3.06 5.48 -4.01
C ALA A 33 1.71 5.79 -4.61
N GLY A 34 1.69 6.41 -5.75
CA GLY A 34 0.45 6.84 -6.39
C GLY A 34 -0.09 5.86 -7.42
N ASP A 35 0.67 4.83 -7.75
CA ASP A 35 0.17 3.79 -8.66
C ASP A 35 1.01 2.54 -8.45
N GLY A 36 0.65 1.50 -9.18
CA GLY A 36 1.31 0.22 -9.00
C GLY A 36 2.78 0.22 -9.41
N MET A 37 3.12 0.95 -10.45
CA MET A 37 4.51 1.00 -10.89
C MET A 37 5.37 1.69 -9.85
N GLU A 38 4.88 2.80 -9.34
CA GLU A 38 5.62 3.50 -8.31
C GLU A 38 5.72 2.65 -7.06
N ALA A 39 4.67 1.91 -6.75
CA ALA A 39 4.70 1.03 -5.59
C ALA A 39 5.81 0.00 -5.71
N MET A 40 5.99 -0.57 -6.89
CA MET A 40 7.05 -1.54 -7.09
C MET A 40 8.42 -0.90 -6.95
N ASP A 41 8.57 0.32 -7.50
CA ASP A 41 9.83 1.04 -7.37
C ASP A 41 10.19 1.28 -5.91
N VAL A 42 9.24 1.74 -5.14
CA VAL A 42 9.47 2.01 -3.72
C VAL A 42 9.77 0.71 -2.97
N PHE A 43 9.00 -0.33 -3.29
CA PHE A 43 9.18 -1.60 -2.60
C PHE A 43 10.57 -2.19 -2.84
N TYR A 44 11.05 -2.11 -4.08
CA TYR A 44 12.36 -2.66 -4.38
C TYR A 44 13.50 -1.80 -3.82
N ALA A 45 13.26 -0.51 -3.69
CA ALA A 45 14.29 0.39 -3.19
C ALA A 45 14.45 0.34 -1.68
N ASP A 46 13.40 -0.05 -0.96
CA ASP A 46 13.42 -0.03 0.50
C ASP A 46 13.10 -1.42 1.02
N LYS A 47 14.10 -2.07 1.60
CA LYS A 47 13.93 -3.46 2.06
C LYS A 47 13.34 -3.58 3.44
N ASP A 48 13.06 -2.47 4.09
CA ASP A 48 12.60 -2.50 5.46
C ASP A 48 11.11 -2.27 5.62
N ILE A 49 10.36 -2.33 4.55
CA ILE A 49 8.91 -2.11 4.61
C ILE A 49 8.28 -3.25 5.39
N SER A 50 7.51 -2.90 6.41
CA SER A 50 6.89 -3.85 7.31
C SER A 50 5.46 -4.22 6.92
N LEU A 51 4.79 -3.34 6.19
CA LEU A 51 3.39 -3.52 5.85
C LEU A 51 3.07 -2.69 4.63
N ILE A 52 2.22 -3.21 3.76
CA ILE A 52 1.76 -2.48 2.59
C ILE A 52 0.25 -2.35 2.66
N ILE A 53 -0.25 -1.13 2.53
CA ILE A 53 -1.68 -0.87 2.41
C ILE A 53 -1.92 -0.50 0.96
N LEU A 54 -2.76 -1.26 0.29
CA LEU A 54 -2.82 -1.25 -1.15
C LEU A 54 -4.25 -1.12 -1.65
N ASP A 55 -4.49 -0.10 -2.46
CA ASP A 55 -5.78 0.09 -3.09
C ASP A 55 -5.88 -0.85 -4.28
N VAL A 56 -7.00 -1.56 -4.38
CA VAL A 56 -7.20 -2.51 -5.47
C VAL A 56 -7.53 -1.78 -6.77
N MET A 57 -8.32 -0.72 -6.68
CA MET A 57 -8.85 -0.05 -7.85
C MET A 57 -7.92 1.05 -8.33
N MET A 58 -6.90 0.68 -9.06
CA MET A 58 -5.95 1.65 -9.60
C MET A 58 -5.78 1.46 -11.09
N PRO A 59 -5.51 2.54 -11.82
CA PRO A 59 -5.24 2.43 -13.24
C PRO A 59 -3.89 1.77 -13.49
N LYS A 60 -3.68 1.31 -14.70
CA LYS A 60 -2.43 0.71 -15.14
C LYS A 60 -2.18 -0.64 -14.49
N MET A 61 -1.62 -0.65 -13.29
CA MET A 61 -1.33 -1.90 -12.60
C MET A 61 -2.19 -1.91 -11.35
N ASP A 62 -3.21 -2.75 -11.33
CA ASP A 62 -4.14 -2.75 -10.19
C ASP A 62 -3.52 -3.44 -8.98
N GLY A 63 -4.23 -3.35 -7.86
CA GLY A 63 -3.71 -3.84 -6.61
C GLY A 63 -3.43 -5.34 -6.60
N TRP A 64 -4.24 -6.12 -7.28
CA TRP A 64 -4.01 -7.56 -7.33
C TRP A 64 -2.70 -7.88 -8.03
N GLN A 65 -2.42 -7.14 -9.09
CA GLN A 65 -1.20 -7.35 -9.85
C GLN A 65 0.03 -6.99 -9.02
N VAL A 66 -0.04 -5.88 -8.28
CA VAL A 66 1.02 -5.47 -7.39
C VAL A 66 1.26 -6.54 -6.33
N CYS A 67 0.17 -7.06 -5.77
CA CYS A 67 0.28 -8.08 -4.73
C CYS A 67 1.00 -9.32 -5.26
N ARG A 68 0.61 -9.76 -6.46
CA ARG A 68 1.24 -10.95 -7.05
C ARG A 68 2.73 -10.73 -7.26
N GLU A 69 3.11 -9.55 -7.75
CA GLU A 69 4.51 -9.27 -8.00
C GLU A 69 5.31 -9.28 -6.71
N ILE A 70 4.77 -8.67 -5.68
CA ILE A 70 5.47 -8.62 -4.41
C ILE A 70 5.62 -10.02 -3.82
N ARG A 71 4.59 -10.86 -3.96
CA ARG A 71 4.62 -12.20 -3.40
C ARG A 71 5.66 -13.09 -4.04
N GLU A 72 6.14 -12.75 -5.22
CA GLU A 72 7.19 -13.53 -5.84
C GLU A 72 8.50 -13.46 -5.06
N SER A 73 8.70 -12.40 -4.30
CA SER A 73 9.97 -12.24 -3.60
C SER A 73 9.83 -11.90 -2.12
N SER A 74 8.61 -11.79 -1.61
CA SER A 74 8.45 -11.32 -0.23
C SER A 74 7.17 -11.84 0.38
N LYS A 75 7.19 -12.00 1.69
CA LYS A 75 6.00 -12.37 2.45
C LYS A 75 5.50 -11.21 3.29
N VAL A 76 5.89 -9.99 2.93
CA VAL A 76 5.48 -8.82 3.69
C VAL A 76 3.95 -8.78 3.75
N PRO A 77 3.37 -8.45 4.91
CA PRO A 77 1.91 -8.36 5.02
C PRO A 77 1.35 -7.29 4.11
N ILE A 78 0.25 -7.59 3.45
CA ILE A 78 -0.42 -6.66 2.56
C ILE A 78 -1.89 -6.59 2.95
N ILE A 79 -2.38 -5.37 3.19
CA ILE A 79 -3.79 -5.14 3.44
C ILE A 79 -4.35 -4.48 2.21
N MET A 80 -5.35 -5.09 1.60
CA MET A 80 -5.94 -4.56 0.39
C MET A 80 -7.23 -3.84 0.72
N LEU A 81 -7.34 -2.62 0.24
CA LEU A 81 -8.53 -1.81 0.43
C LEU A 81 -9.27 -1.75 -0.89
N THR A 82 -10.59 -1.91 -0.83
CA THR A 82 -11.38 -1.82 -2.02
C THR A 82 -12.74 -1.23 -1.68
N ALA A 83 -13.18 -0.30 -2.51
CA ALA A 83 -14.47 0.32 -2.32
C ALA A 83 -15.59 -0.66 -2.58
N ARG A 84 -15.27 -1.81 -3.18
CA ARG A 84 -16.31 -2.79 -3.45
C ARG A 84 -16.58 -3.75 -2.33
N ALA A 85 -15.83 -3.65 -1.27
CA ALA A 85 -15.98 -4.60 -0.18
C ALA A 85 -17.40 -4.61 0.33
N GLU A 86 -18.01 -3.46 0.45
CA GLU A 86 -19.34 -3.41 1.01
C GLU A 86 -20.39 -3.82 0.01
N GLU A 87 -20.05 -3.98 -1.23
CA GLU A 87 -21.02 -4.42 -2.22
C GLU A 87 -21.17 -5.91 -2.25
N ARG A 88 -20.32 -6.57 -1.57
CA ARG A 88 -20.40 -7.98 -1.61
C ARG A 88 -21.58 -8.49 -0.97
N ASP A 89 -21.97 -8.11 -0.16
CA ASP A 89 -23.09 -8.60 0.41
C ASP A 89 -23.67 -9.69 -0.02
N GLU A 90 -23.56 -10.19 -0.10
CA GLU A 90 -24.17 -11.09 -0.44
C GLU A 90 -24.36 -11.76 -0.01
#